data_3506638864df7b3e5ffda4412b33ba61
#
_entry.id   3506638864df7b3e5ffda4412b33ba61
#
_cell.length_a   1.000
_cell.length_b   1.000
_cell.length_c   1.000
_cell.angle_alpha   90.00
_cell.angle_beta   90.00
_cell.angle_gamma   90.00
#
_symmetry.space_group_name_H-M   'P 1'
#
loop_
_entity.id
_entity.type
_entity.pdbx_description
1 polymer ?
#
loop_
_entity_poly.entity_id
_entity_poly.type
_entity_poly.pdbx_seq_one_letter_code
_entity_poly.pdbx_strand_id
1 'polypeptide(L)'
;MLPLLRYPLFVSCALVVQAADQLVIPASPQARAYQRLQLDPSSLDPKVKYSVALSQGTTHEFLPVQTDVRQPGAYFILPWQDSEKPVSAVLVSGKPVTDEVVARKAKGGVEVAVSRDGKSKPIFFYQADEILPEGVKAWYQRGAFIHPLYTPSETLVSDSFAADHLHHHGIWTAWSHTSFQGRKPDFWNVQQNEGRVASTGVTQVWSGTVDAGFVATMRSFDTKTQPETAVLDESWVVRCYRPAERPAAYIIDLETTQENVAAEVLELTKHLYGGLGFRGRGEWDAKVPLTFLTAEGETDRKKGDGKRTRWFYFGGPVGDKLVGVAILGHPDNLNAPQWTRFNPTMPFVAFTPVHDAGYTFAPHSKLVQKFRFVVFDGPPNPVLIEAYWQGFAQPATVTLR
;
A
#
# COMPACT_ATOMS: atom_id res chain seq x y z
N MET A 1 -43.60 54.23 -11.61
CA MET A 1 -43.24 53.06 -12.41
C MET A 1 -41.99 52.46 -11.81
N LEU A 2 -42.15 51.42 -10.96
CA LEU A 2 -41.02 50.63 -10.43
C LEU A 2 -40.82 49.42 -11.33
N PRO A 3 -39.60 49.01 -11.63
CA PRO A 3 -39.31 47.79 -12.39
C PRO A 3 -39.45 46.56 -11.50
N LEU A 4 -40.20 45.55 -11.97
CA LEU A 4 -40.37 44.25 -11.39
C LEU A 4 -39.01 43.47 -11.43
N LEU A 5 -38.44 43.16 -10.25
CA LEU A 5 -37.38 42.20 -10.09
C LEU A 5 -37.93 40.76 -10.40
N ARG A 6 -37.43 40.19 -11.46
CA ARG A 6 -37.61 38.75 -11.75
C ARG A 6 -36.63 37.93 -10.88
N TYR A 7 -37.13 37.19 -9.92
CA TYR A 7 -36.38 36.17 -9.22
C TYR A 7 -36.20 34.94 -10.15
N PRO A 8 -35.00 34.35 -10.24
CA PRO A 8 -34.85 33.11 -10.97
C PRO A 8 -35.55 31.97 -10.22
N LEU A 9 -36.42 31.24 -10.93
CA LEU A 9 -36.99 29.99 -10.44
C LEU A 9 -35.84 29.03 -10.17
N PHE A 10 -35.59 28.73 -8.91
CA PHE A 10 -34.84 27.53 -8.52
C PHE A 10 -35.72 26.31 -8.84
N VAL A 11 -35.43 25.63 -9.93
CA VAL A 11 -35.97 24.31 -10.21
C VAL A 11 -35.33 23.37 -9.20
N SER A 12 -36.04 23.09 -8.14
CA SER A 12 -35.75 21.99 -7.24
C SER A 12 -35.94 20.71 -8.05
N CYS A 13 -34.87 20.17 -8.60
CA CYS A 13 -34.85 18.81 -9.11
C CYS A 13 -35.05 17.86 -7.92
N ALA A 14 -36.32 17.53 -7.64
CA ALA A 14 -36.62 16.41 -6.78
C ALA A 14 -36.01 15.17 -7.46
N LEU A 15 -34.93 14.62 -6.87
CA LEU A 15 -34.46 13.28 -7.22
C LEU A 15 -35.64 12.33 -6.99
N VAL A 16 -36.18 11.79 -8.05
CA VAL A 16 -37.04 10.57 -7.98
C VAL A 16 -36.07 9.46 -7.56
N VAL A 17 -35.98 9.22 -6.27
CA VAL A 17 -35.36 8.03 -5.71
C VAL A 17 -36.31 6.89 -6.04
N GLN A 18 -36.09 6.21 -7.17
CA GLN A 18 -36.58 4.83 -7.34
C GLN A 18 -36.09 4.05 -6.12
N ALA A 19 -36.88 3.09 -5.62
CA ALA A 19 -36.59 2.32 -4.40
C ALA A 19 -35.06 1.99 -4.37
N ALA A 20 -34.32 2.79 -3.63
CA ALA A 20 -32.90 2.77 -3.69
C ALA A 20 -32.42 1.70 -2.72
N ASP A 21 -31.61 0.78 -3.19
CA ASP A 21 -31.03 -0.28 -2.40
C ASP A 21 -30.28 0.29 -1.18
N GLN A 22 -30.81 0.01 -0.01
CA GLN A 22 -30.22 0.47 1.24
C GLN A 22 -29.01 -0.41 1.60
N LEU A 23 -27.86 0.21 1.73
CA LEU A 23 -26.64 -0.44 2.20
C LEU A 23 -26.55 -0.31 3.72
N VAL A 24 -26.34 -1.43 4.40
CA VAL A 24 -26.13 -1.45 5.85
C VAL A 24 -24.74 -2.03 6.12
N ILE A 25 -23.93 -1.24 6.82
CA ILE A 25 -22.61 -1.62 7.30
C ILE A 25 -22.73 -1.79 8.81
N PRO A 26 -22.55 -3.01 9.35
CA PRO A 26 -22.79 -3.30 10.77
C PRO A 26 -21.83 -2.52 11.67
N ALA A 27 -22.26 -2.28 12.90
CA ALA A 27 -21.43 -1.70 13.94
C ALA A 27 -20.17 -2.54 14.17
N SER A 28 -19.10 -1.88 14.59
CA SER A 28 -17.83 -2.50 14.97
C SER A 28 -17.45 -2.05 16.36
N PRO A 29 -16.84 -2.90 17.19
CA PRO A 29 -16.37 -2.50 18.51
C PRO A 29 -15.26 -1.44 18.46
N GLN A 30 -14.62 -1.29 17.30
CA GLN A 30 -13.54 -0.32 17.09
C GLN A 30 -13.83 0.56 15.88
N ALA A 31 -13.35 1.80 15.92
CA ALA A 31 -13.40 2.69 14.77
C ALA A 31 -12.56 2.11 13.61
N ARG A 32 -13.04 2.31 12.40
CA ARG A 32 -12.39 1.85 11.17
C ARG A 32 -12.26 3.00 10.18
N ALA A 33 -11.09 3.09 9.55
CA ALA A 33 -10.85 4.09 8.52
C ALA A 33 -10.47 3.41 7.20
N TYR A 34 -10.92 3.99 6.10
CA TYR A 34 -10.53 3.61 4.74
C TYR A 34 -10.77 2.14 4.43
N GLN A 35 -12.00 1.68 4.75
CA GLN A 35 -12.44 0.32 4.48
C GLN A 35 -12.77 0.16 2.98
N ARG A 36 -12.15 -0.83 2.34
CA ARG A 36 -12.57 -1.27 1.00
C ARG A 36 -13.73 -2.24 1.13
N LEU A 37 -14.93 -1.78 0.80
CA LEU A 37 -16.18 -2.53 0.95
C LEU A 37 -16.67 -3.03 -0.40
N GLN A 38 -16.88 -4.35 -0.47
CA GLN A 38 -17.33 -5.04 -1.68
C GLN A 38 -18.85 -4.95 -1.79
N LEU A 39 -19.36 -4.68 -3.00
CA LEU A 39 -20.76 -4.78 -3.36
C LEU A 39 -21.01 -6.10 -4.10
N ASP A 40 -22.20 -6.67 -3.89
CA ASP A 40 -22.62 -7.88 -4.61
C ASP A 40 -22.75 -7.54 -6.11
N PRO A 41 -22.04 -8.26 -7.00
CA PRO A 41 -22.13 -8.03 -8.43
C PRO A 41 -23.55 -8.18 -9.00
N SER A 42 -24.36 -9.06 -8.40
CA SER A 42 -25.74 -9.31 -8.87
C SER A 42 -26.69 -8.11 -8.68
N SER A 43 -26.30 -7.17 -7.81
CA SER A 43 -27.08 -5.96 -7.53
C SER A 43 -26.73 -4.77 -8.45
N LEU A 44 -25.80 -4.95 -9.41
CA LEU A 44 -25.26 -3.87 -10.22
C LEU A 44 -25.45 -4.14 -11.72
N ASP A 45 -25.99 -3.16 -12.43
CA ASP A 45 -25.91 -3.13 -13.90
C ASP A 45 -24.50 -2.64 -14.29
N PRO A 46 -23.70 -3.45 -15.01
CA PRO A 46 -22.35 -3.07 -15.39
C PRO A 46 -22.27 -1.87 -16.34
N LYS A 47 -23.40 -1.47 -16.94
CA LYS A 47 -23.50 -0.29 -17.81
C LYS A 47 -23.78 1.00 -17.05
N VAL A 48 -24.13 0.91 -15.77
CA VAL A 48 -24.51 2.04 -14.93
C VAL A 48 -23.33 2.44 -14.03
N LYS A 49 -23.05 3.75 -13.94
CA LYS A 49 -22.13 4.28 -12.94
C LYS A 49 -22.87 4.50 -11.64
N TYR A 50 -22.34 3.98 -10.55
CA TYR A 50 -22.92 4.07 -9.22
C TYR A 50 -22.07 4.93 -8.29
N SER A 51 -22.70 5.47 -7.28
CA SER A 51 -22.11 6.07 -6.09
C SER A 51 -22.84 5.60 -4.84
N VAL A 52 -22.17 5.63 -3.71
CA VAL A 52 -22.77 5.38 -2.40
C VAL A 52 -23.02 6.72 -1.72
N ALA A 53 -24.26 7.04 -1.43
CA ALA A 53 -24.65 8.24 -0.73
C ALA A 53 -24.67 7.97 0.79
N LEU A 54 -23.78 8.63 1.53
CA LEU A 54 -23.78 8.67 2.99
C LEU A 54 -24.61 9.85 3.47
N SER A 55 -25.56 9.62 4.37
CA SER A 55 -26.34 10.70 4.98
C SER A 55 -25.59 11.27 6.17
N GLN A 56 -25.32 12.58 6.12
CA GLN A 56 -24.73 13.34 7.22
C GLN A 56 -25.70 14.48 7.59
N GLY A 57 -26.70 14.17 8.39
CA GLY A 57 -27.77 15.11 8.69
C GLY A 57 -28.57 15.49 7.44
N THR A 58 -28.54 16.77 7.03
CA THR A 58 -29.21 17.28 5.81
C THR A 58 -28.36 17.23 4.56
N THR A 59 -27.08 16.84 4.65
CA THR A 59 -26.16 16.75 3.52
C THR A 59 -25.87 15.30 3.17
N HIS A 60 -25.51 15.04 1.90
CA HIS A 60 -25.08 13.74 1.42
C HIS A 60 -23.65 13.85 0.90
N GLU A 61 -22.80 12.94 1.37
CA GLU A 61 -21.50 12.67 0.77
C GLU A 61 -21.65 11.53 -0.24
N PHE A 62 -21.12 11.71 -1.46
CA PHE A 62 -21.19 10.70 -2.51
C PHE A 62 -19.81 10.05 -2.67
N LEU A 63 -19.74 8.78 -2.32
CA LEU A 63 -18.55 7.95 -2.50
C LEU A 63 -18.61 7.26 -3.85
N PRO A 64 -17.56 7.33 -4.69
CA PRO A 64 -17.56 6.64 -5.98
C PRO A 64 -17.56 5.12 -5.79
N VAL A 65 -18.21 4.44 -6.72
CA VAL A 65 -18.16 2.97 -6.88
C VAL A 65 -17.31 2.65 -8.09
N GLN A 66 -16.43 1.68 -7.98
CA GLN A 66 -15.56 1.22 -9.05
C GLN A 66 -15.68 -0.29 -9.24
N THR A 67 -15.76 -0.75 -10.50
CA THR A 67 -15.68 -2.17 -10.82
C THR A 67 -14.26 -2.68 -10.58
N ASP A 68 -14.14 -3.85 -9.95
CA ASP A 68 -12.83 -4.46 -9.76
C ASP A 68 -12.33 -5.03 -11.09
N VAL A 69 -11.10 -4.64 -11.47
CA VAL A 69 -10.49 -5.09 -12.73
C VAL A 69 -9.90 -6.50 -12.65
N ARG A 70 -9.84 -7.08 -11.44
CA ARG A 70 -9.19 -8.37 -11.17
C ARG A 70 -10.17 -9.49 -10.81
N GLN A 71 -11.36 -9.16 -10.36
CA GLN A 71 -12.38 -10.12 -9.94
C GLN A 71 -13.79 -9.55 -10.22
N PRO A 72 -14.80 -10.37 -10.41
CA PRO A 72 -16.15 -9.90 -10.55
C PRO A 72 -16.60 -9.10 -9.32
N GLY A 73 -17.30 -7.97 -9.56
CA GLY A 73 -17.86 -7.13 -8.52
C GLY A 73 -17.40 -5.68 -8.60
N ALA A 74 -17.94 -4.91 -7.70
CA ALA A 74 -17.58 -3.51 -7.53
C ALA A 74 -17.35 -3.20 -6.06
N TYR A 75 -16.73 -2.08 -5.76
CA TYR A 75 -16.39 -1.67 -4.41
C TYR A 75 -16.36 -0.16 -4.30
N PHE A 76 -16.41 0.30 -3.07
CA PHE A 76 -16.19 1.68 -2.68
C PHE A 76 -15.30 1.74 -1.44
N ILE A 77 -14.80 2.92 -1.12
CA ILE A 77 -14.10 3.17 0.13
C ILE A 77 -15.02 3.89 1.09
N LEU A 78 -15.22 3.30 2.28
CA LEU A 78 -15.83 4.00 3.40
C LEU A 78 -14.71 4.73 4.15
N PRO A 79 -14.69 6.08 4.15
CA PRO A 79 -13.57 6.84 4.71
C PRO A 79 -13.45 6.66 6.22
N TRP A 80 -14.57 6.61 6.93
CA TRP A 80 -14.64 6.50 8.39
C TRP A 80 -15.89 5.80 8.89
N GLN A 81 -15.74 5.03 9.95
CA GLN A 81 -16.82 4.45 10.74
C GLN A 81 -16.47 4.56 12.22
N ASP A 82 -17.32 5.21 13.01
CA ASP A 82 -17.20 5.27 14.47
C ASP A 82 -17.35 3.87 15.09
N SER A 83 -16.71 3.67 16.25
CA SER A 83 -16.95 2.49 17.08
C SER A 83 -18.41 2.40 17.49
N GLU A 84 -18.91 1.17 17.56
CA GLU A 84 -20.27 0.82 18.03
C GLU A 84 -21.43 1.44 17.22
N LYS A 85 -21.14 2.11 16.11
CA LYS A 85 -22.15 2.72 15.24
C LYS A 85 -22.25 1.97 13.89
N PRO A 86 -23.47 1.55 13.49
CA PRO A 86 -23.68 1.11 12.12
C PRO A 86 -23.66 2.30 11.17
N VAL A 87 -23.36 2.05 9.90
CA VAL A 87 -23.49 3.05 8.84
C VAL A 87 -24.59 2.61 7.88
N SER A 88 -25.53 3.52 7.63
CA SER A 88 -26.56 3.35 6.60
C SER A 88 -26.24 4.26 5.42
N ALA A 89 -26.31 3.71 4.24
CA ALA A 89 -26.02 4.40 2.99
C ALA A 89 -27.03 3.97 1.91
N VAL A 90 -27.00 4.67 0.79
CA VAL A 90 -27.90 4.36 -0.34
C VAL A 90 -27.05 4.24 -1.61
N LEU A 91 -27.28 3.16 -2.36
CA LEU A 91 -26.70 3.03 -3.69
C LEU A 91 -27.48 3.89 -4.67
N VAL A 92 -26.82 4.81 -5.35
CA VAL A 92 -27.44 5.73 -6.31
C VAL A 92 -26.75 5.66 -7.67
N SER A 93 -27.51 5.84 -8.75
CA SER A 93 -26.97 5.90 -10.10
C SER A 93 -26.67 7.34 -10.52
N GLY A 94 -25.68 7.53 -11.39
CA GLY A 94 -25.49 8.73 -12.20
C GLY A 94 -24.86 9.95 -11.52
N LYS A 95 -24.20 9.82 -10.36
CA LYS A 95 -23.42 10.93 -9.79
C LYS A 95 -21.95 10.82 -10.22
N PRO A 96 -21.46 11.72 -11.10
CA PRO A 96 -20.06 11.68 -11.49
C PRO A 96 -19.16 12.16 -10.37
N VAL A 97 -18.05 11.45 -10.15
CA VAL A 97 -16.90 11.90 -9.36
C VAL A 97 -15.83 12.32 -10.37
N THR A 98 -15.29 13.51 -10.22
CA THR A 98 -14.36 14.11 -11.19
C THR A 98 -12.89 13.82 -10.89
N ASP A 99 -12.57 13.51 -9.63
CA ASP A 99 -11.19 13.22 -9.23
C ASP A 99 -10.86 11.76 -9.47
N GLU A 100 -9.73 11.53 -10.09
CA GLU A 100 -9.25 10.20 -10.41
C GLU A 100 -7.88 9.95 -9.81
N VAL A 101 -7.64 8.70 -9.41
CA VAL A 101 -6.28 8.20 -9.21
C VAL A 101 -5.86 7.55 -10.51
N VAL A 102 -4.69 7.90 -10.98
CA VAL A 102 -4.19 7.49 -12.29
C VAL A 102 -2.92 6.68 -12.11
N ALA A 103 -2.89 5.49 -12.67
CA ALA A 103 -1.69 4.71 -12.89
C ALA A 103 -1.44 4.61 -14.39
N ARG A 104 -0.23 4.91 -14.82
CA ARG A 104 0.14 4.87 -16.24
C ARG A 104 1.53 4.27 -16.43
N LYS A 105 1.69 3.49 -17.49
CA LYS A 105 3.02 3.05 -17.90
C LYS A 105 3.84 4.26 -18.31
N ALA A 106 5.05 4.35 -17.81
CA ALA A 106 6.03 5.38 -18.12
C ALA A 106 7.37 4.73 -18.44
N LYS A 107 8.35 5.52 -18.91
CA LYS A 107 9.69 5.01 -19.16
C LYS A 107 10.26 4.42 -17.86
N GLY A 108 10.61 3.16 -17.88
CA GLY A 108 11.20 2.46 -16.74
C GLY A 108 10.22 1.86 -15.74
N GLY A 109 8.88 2.11 -15.86
CA GLY A 109 7.95 1.55 -14.88
C GLY A 109 6.52 2.08 -14.94
N VAL A 110 5.95 2.33 -13.76
CA VAL A 110 4.58 2.83 -13.59
C VAL A 110 4.59 4.04 -12.68
N GLU A 111 4.04 5.14 -13.18
CA GLU A 111 3.74 6.34 -12.38
C GLU A 111 2.33 6.24 -11.82
N VAL A 112 2.18 6.55 -10.53
CA VAL A 112 0.88 6.69 -9.88
C VAL A 112 0.73 8.12 -9.34
N ALA A 113 -0.39 8.76 -9.68
CA ALA A 113 -0.66 10.16 -9.39
C ALA A 113 -2.15 10.40 -9.09
N VAL A 114 -2.44 11.51 -8.43
CA VAL A 114 -3.81 12.06 -8.34
C VAL A 114 -4.01 13.06 -9.47
N SER A 115 -5.12 12.93 -10.18
CA SER A 115 -5.55 13.90 -11.18
C SER A 115 -6.78 14.65 -10.68
N ARG A 116 -6.68 15.96 -10.56
CA ARG A 116 -7.79 16.85 -10.15
C ARG A 116 -7.73 18.12 -10.98
N ASP A 117 -8.84 18.49 -11.62
CA ASP A 117 -8.96 19.72 -12.41
C ASP A 117 -7.84 19.90 -13.46
N GLY A 118 -7.48 18.81 -14.13
CA GLY A 118 -6.40 18.79 -15.15
C GLY A 118 -4.98 18.90 -14.58
N LYS A 119 -4.81 18.96 -13.27
CA LYS A 119 -3.51 18.94 -12.61
C LYS A 119 -3.19 17.54 -12.09
N SER A 120 -1.95 17.12 -12.26
CA SER A 120 -1.47 15.82 -11.76
C SER A 120 -0.46 16.05 -10.64
N LYS A 121 -0.65 15.32 -9.52
CA LYS A 121 0.29 15.30 -8.40
C LYS A 121 0.84 13.88 -8.25
N PRO A 122 2.16 13.68 -8.30
CA PRO A 122 2.75 12.35 -8.15
C PRO A 122 2.53 11.82 -6.73
N ILE A 123 2.25 10.53 -6.63
CA ILE A 123 2.21 9.80 -5.36
C ILE A 123 3.46 8.95 -5.25
N PHE A 124 3.73 8.12 -6.26
CA PHE A 124 4.94 7.31 -6.32
C PHE A 124 5.25 6.85 -7.75
N PHE A 125 6.47 6.35 -7.91
CA PHE A 125 6.89 5.62 -9.09
C PHE A 125 7.30 4.19 -8.71
N TYR A 126 6.81 3.21 -9.46
CA TYR A 126 7.29 1.82 -9.42
C TYR A 126 8.34 1.64 -10.50
N GLN A 127 9.57 1.35 -10.08
CA GLN A 127 10.69 1.05 -10.95
C GLN A 127 10.56 -0.39 -11.45
N ALA A 128 10.10 -0.58 -12.68
CA ALA A 128 9.97 -1.90 -13.30
C ALA A 128 11.26 -2.32 -14.00
N ASP A 129 11.89 -1.43 -14.76
CA ASP A 129 13.14 -1.74 -15.44
C ASP A 129 14.28 -1.87 -14.41
N GLU A 130 15.19 -2.81 -14.67
CA GLU A 130 16.40 -2.91 -13.87
C GLU A 130 17.32 -1.74 -14.15
N ILE A 131 17.69 -1.01 -13.13
CA ILE A 131 18.61 0.12 -13.20
C ILE A 131 19.87 -0.15 -12.40
N LEU A 132 20.96 0.45 -12.81
CA LEU A 132 22.26 0.44 -12.13
C LEU A 132 22.80 1.86 -12.16
N PRO A 133 22.99 2.53 -11.01
CA PRO A 133 23.63 3.84 -10.97
C PRO A 133 25.06 3.79 -11.49
N GLU A 134 25.54 4.89 -12.08
CA GLU A 134 26.89 4.99 -12.60
C GLU A 134 27.94 4.69 -11.50
N GLY A 135 28.96 3.90 -11.84
CA GLY A 135 30.03 3.53 -10.92
C GLY A 135 29.66 2.44 -9.91
N VAL A 136 28.42 1.99 -9.88
CA VAL A 136 27.96 0.92 -8.98
C VAL A 136 28.20 -0.45 -9.62
N LYS A 137 28.61 -1.44 -8.81
CA LYS A 137 28.90 -2.79 -9.27
C LYS A 137 27.64 -3.52 -9.75
N ALA A 138 27.79 -4.33 -10.79
CA ALA A 138 26.66 -4.96 -11.52
C ALA A 138 25.71 -5.80 -10.64
N TRP A 139 26.17 -6.41 -9.56
CA TRP A 139 25.31 -7.19 -8.68
C TRP A 139 24.29 -6.35 -7.87
N TYR A 140 24.42 -5.02 -7.86
CA TYR A 140 23.43 -4.12 -7.30
C TYR A 140 22.33 -3.71 -8.30
N GLN A 141 22.41 -4.15 -9.55
CA GLN A 141 21.36 -3.90 -10.54
C GLN A 141 20.02 -4.37 -10.02
N ARG A 142 19.01 -3.49 -10.05
CA ARG A 142 17.71 -3.77 -9.46
C ARG A 142 16.58 -3.03 -10.16
N GLY A 143 15.47 -3.71 -10.31
CA GLY A 143 14.13 -3.19 -10.55
C GLY A 143 13.18 -3.69 -9.46
N ALA A 144 11.88 -3.63 -9.71
CA ALA A 144 10.86 -4.16 -8.81
C ALA A 144 10.88 -3.55 -7.39
N PHE A 145 10.77 -2.21 -7.33
CA PHE A 145 10.64 -1.45 -6.09
C PHE A 145 9.86 -0.15 -6.31
N ILE A 146 9.36 0.45 -5.24
CA ILE A 146 8.68 1.77 -5.28
C ILE A 146 9.64 2.83 -4.77
N HIS A 147 10.03 3.75 -5.65
CA HIS A 147 10.77 4.98 -5.36
C HIS A 147 10.75 5.86 -6.62
N PRO A 148 10.53 7.19 -6.49
CA PRO A 148 10.23 7.96 -5.28
C PRO A 148 8.81 7.71 -4.73
N LEU A 149 8.61 8.03 -3.43
CA LEU A 149 7.34 8.05 -2.73
C LEU A 149 7.15 9.42 -2.09
N TYR A 150 6.01 10.06 -2.31
CA TYR A 150 5.72 11.44 -1.87
C TYR A 150 4.56 11.49 -0.88
N THR A 151 4.56 12.52 -0.02
CA THR A 151 3.40 12.90 0.80
C THR A 151 2.42 13.77 0.00
N PRO A 152 1.21 14.06 0.51
CA PRO A 152 0.27 15.00 -0.11
C PRO A 152 0.83 16.40 -0.36
N SER A 153 1.82 16.84 0.41
CA SER A 153 2.56 18.10 0.17
C SER A 153 3.69 17.98 -0.84
N GLU A 154 3.75 16.84 -1.58
CA GLU A 154 4.79 16.54 -2.58
C GLU A 154 6.20 16.42 -1.97
N THR A 155 6.29 16.10 -0.69
CA THR A 155 7.56 15.89 -0.01
C THR A 155 8.02 14.44 -0.17
N LEU A 156 9.23 14.22 -0.69
CA LEU A 156 9.84 12.90 -0.84
C LEU A 156 10.11 12.26 0.53
N VAL A 157 9.72 11.00 0.73
CA VAL A 157 9.92 10.27 2.00
C VAL A 157 10.74 8.99 1.87
N SER A 158 11.12 8.61 0.67
CA SER A 158 11.90 7.38 0.39
C SER A 158 13.26 7.68 -0.22
N ASP A 159 14.15 6.68 -0.21
CA ASP A 159 15.46 6.69 -0.87
C ASP A 159 15.68 5.37 -1.60
N SER A 160 16.61 5.33 -2.56
CA SER A 160 16.97 4.12 -3.29
C SER A 160 18.44 4.16 -3.69
N PHE A 161 19.10 3.00 -3.69
CA PHE A 161 20.55 2.88 -3.84
C PHE A 161 21.30 3.78 -2.87
N ALA A 162 20.82 3.79 -1.62
CA ALA A 162 21.38 4.62 -0.55
C ALA A 162 22.90 4.42 -0.43
N ALA A 163 23.66 5.52 -0.32
CA ALA A 163 25.11 5.49 -0.37
C ALA A 163 25.77 4.57 0.69
N ASP A 164 25.10 4.39 1.84
CA ASP A 164 25.54 3.49 2.91
C ASP A 164 25.12 2.03 2.68
N HIS A 165 24.04 1.80 1.91
CA HIS A 165 23.47 0.47 1.61
C HIS A 165 22.84 0.45 0.21
N LEU A 166 23.67 0.23 -0.81
CA LEU A 166 23.25 0.25 -2.22
C LEU A 166 22.15 -0.75 -2.57
N HIS A 167 21.93 -1.78 -1.74
CA HIS A 167 20.84 -2.76 -1.88
C HIS A 167 19.54 -2.36 -1.17
N HIS A 168 19.46 -1.16 -0.58
CA HIS A 168 18.22 -0.64 -0.02
C HIS A 168 17.47 0.22 -1.04
N HIS A 169 16.15 0.07 -1.05
CA HIS A 169 15.24 0.81 -1.93
C HIS A 169 14.05 1.37 -1.13
N GLY A 170 13.20 2.20 -1.74
CA GLY A 170 12.07 2.82 -1.06
C GLY A 170 11.16 1.78 -0.42
N ILE A 171 10.32 1.09 -1.18
CA ILE A 171 9.57 -0.09 -0.75
C ILE A 171 10.03 -1.25 -1.61
N TRP A 172 10.49 -2.33 -0.98
CA TRP A 172 10.92 -3.55 -1.69
C TRP A 172 10.71 -4.80 -0.84
N THR A 173 10.72 -5.94 -1.49
CA THR A 173 10.75 -7.26 -0.86
C THR A 173 11.98 -8.03 -1.28
N ALA A 174 12.55 -8.77 -0.35
CA ALA A 174 13.59 -9.77 -0.60
C ALA A 174 13.77 -10.67 0.62
N TRP A 175 14.44 -11.81 0.44
CA TRP A 175 14.85 -12.69 1.52
C TRP A 175 16.37 -12.71 1.64
N SER A 176 16.84 -12.60 2.87
CA SER A 176 18.24 -12.81 3.24
C SER A 176 18.41 -14.20 3.83
N HIS A 177 19.63 -14.71 3.81
CA HIS A 177 20.00 -15.94 4.54
C HIS A 177 19.09 -17.13 4.22
N THR A 178 19.03 -17.50 2.95
CA THR A 178 18.29 -18.67 2.50
C THR A 178 19.20 -19.91 2.40
N SER A 179 18.59 -21.10 2.28
CA SER A 179 19.28 -22.34 1.93
C SER A 179 18.55 -23.03 0.79
N PHE A 180 19.28 -23.37 -0.27
CA PHE A 180 18.74 -23.97 -1.48
C PHE A 180 19.78 -24.92 -2.10
N GLN A 181 19.50 -26.21 -2.22
CA GLN A 181 20.39 -27.22 -2.83
C GLN A 181 21.84 -27.17 -2.29
N GLY A 182 22.02 -26.99 -0.97
CA GLY A 182 23.34 -26.89 -0.34
C GLY A 182 24.07 -25.55 -0.54
N ARG A 183 23.48 -24.61 -1.26
CA ARG A 183 23.94 -23.22 -1.44
C ARG A 183 23.15 -22.27 -0.57
N LYS A 184 23.57 -21.00 -0.51
CA LYS A 184 22.94 -19.95 0.32
C LYS A 184 22.64 -18.70 -0.52
N PRO A 185 21.75 -18.76 -1.51
CA PRO A 185 21.39 -17.55 -2.28
C PRO A 185 20.84 -16.49 -1.35
N ASP A 186 21.39 -15.28 -1.43
CA ASP A 186 20.91 -14.13 -0.67
C ASP A 186 20.35 -13.10 -1.65
N PHE A 187 19.03 -12.91 -1.59
CA PHE A 187 18.30 -12.03 -2.48
C PHE A 187 18.21 -10.60 -1.93
N TRP A 188 18.65 -10.39 -0.68
CA TRP A 188 18.68 -9.10 0.00
C TRP A 188 20.09 -8.48 -0.02
N ASN A 189 21.10 -9.22 0.50
CA ASN A 189 22.51 -8.78 0.55
C ASN A 189 23.25 -9.21 -0.71
N VAL A 190 22.94 -8.58 -1.83
CA VAL A 190 23.41 -8.99 -3.16
C VAL A 190 24.90 -8.80 -3.41
N GLN A 191 25.64 -8.16 -2.51
CA GLN A 191 27.06 -7.86 -2.66
C GLN A 191 27.98 -9.10 -2.76
N GLN A 192 27.50 -10.26 -2.35
CA GLN A 192 28.24 -11.52 -2.49
C GLN A 192 27.96 -12.22 -3.83
N ASN A 193 27.04 -11.65 -4.62
CA ASN A 193 26.62 -12.18 -5.90
C ASN A 193 26.20 -13.66 -5.81
N GLU A 194 25.41 -14.01 -4.79
CA GLU A 194 24.89 -15.36 -4.55
C GLU A 194 23.42 -15.49 -4.93
N GLY A 195 22.72 -14.36 -4.99
CA GLY A 195 21.34 -14.26 -5.42
C GLY A 195 21.03 -12.87 -5.98
N ARG A 196 19.99 -12.80 -6.76
CA ARG A 196 19.43 -11.54 -7.26
C ARG A 196 17.93 -11.63 -7.43
N VAL A 197 17.27 -10.48 -7.47
CA VAL A 197 15.85 -10.36 -7.86
C VAL A 197 15.78 -9.56 -9.15
N ALA A 198 15.16 -10.13 -10.17
CA ALA A 198 14.94 -9.51 -11.46
C ALA A 198 13.46 -9.15 -11.64
N SER A 199 13.18 -7.97 -12.14
CA SER A 199 11.83 -7.62 -12.61
C SER A 199 11.51 -8.43 -13.88
N THR A 200 10.30 -8.99 -13.94
CA THR A 200 9.80 -9.68 -15.14
C THR A 200 8.71 -8.88 -15.84
N GLY A 201 8.35 -7.71 -15.30
CA GLY A 201 7.52 -6.72 -15.95
C GLY A 201 6.24 -6.33 -15.23
N VAL A 202 5.41 -5.56 -15.92
CA VAL A 202 4.10 -5.10 -15.45
C VAL A 202 3.04 -5.69 -16.36
N THR A 203 2.17 -6.53 -15.80
CA THR A 203 1.18 -7.30 -16.56
C THR A 203 -0.16 -6.57 -16.68
N GLN A 204 -0.51 -5.74 -15.72
CA GLN A 204 -1.76 -4.99 -15.68
C GLN A 204 -1.56 -3.60 -15.09
N VAL A 205 -2.26 -2.60 -15.62
CA VAL A 205 -2.34 -1.23 -15.06
C VAL A 205 -3.78 -0.76 -15.17
N TRP A 206 -4.31 -0.11 -14.14
CA TRP A 206 -5.66 0.46 -14.16
C TRP A 206 -5.70 1.82 -13.45
N SER A 207 -6.71 2.61 -13.78
CA SER A 207 -7.01 3.91 -13.17
C SER A 207 -8.50 3.98 -12.85
N GLY A 208 -8.88 4.81 -11.91
CA GLY A 208 -10.28 4.96 -11.56
C GLY A 208 -10.58 6.02 -10.51
N THR A 209 -11.86 6.13 -10.17
CA THR A 209 -12.38 7.09 -9.21
C THR A 209 -12.19 6.65 -7.75
N VAL A 210 -12.00 5.35 -7.51
CA VAL A 210 -11.77 4.80 -6.17
C VAL A 210 -10.32 4.46 -5.95
N ASP A 211 -9.72 3.72 -6.89
CA ASP A 211 -8.28 3.41 -6.88
C ASP A 211 -7.68 3.32 -8.29
N ALA A 212 -6.39 3.39 -8.32
CA ALA A 212 -5.55 3.00 -9.44
C ALA A 212 -4.46 2.05 -8.96
N GLY A 213 -3.87 1.31 -9.89
CA GLY A 213 -2.81 0.39 -9.51
C GLY A 213 -2.24 -0.41 -10.66
N PHE A 214 -1.48 -1.42 -10.28
CA PHE A 214 -0.85 -2.32 -11.25
C PHE A 214 -0.60 -3.70 -10.66
N VAL A 215 -0.34 -4.65 -11.55
CA VAL A 215 0.23 -5.97 -11.22
C VAL A 215 1.62 -6.02 -11.83
N ALA A 216 2.61 -6.24 -10.99
CA ALA A 216 4.00 -6.41 -11.40
C ALA A 216 4.51 -7.79 -11.00
N THR A 217 5.47 -8.30 -11.73
CA THR A 217 6.08 -9.61 -11.49
C THR A 217 7.59 -9.50 -11.42
N MET A 218 8.19 -10.37 -10.62
CA MET A 218 9.62 -10.47 -10.43
C MET A 218 10.03 -11.91 -10.13
N ARG A 219 11.31 -12.23 -10.29
CA ARG A 219 11.87 -13.56 -10.06
C ARG A 219 13.18 -13.48 -9.30
N SER A 220 13.34 -14.33 -8.31
CA SER A 220 14.58 -14.50 -7.57
C SER A 220 15.40 -15.63 -8.17
N PHE A 221 16.70 -15.40 -8.36
CA PHE A 221 17.63 -16.35 -8.95
C PHE A 221 18.78 -16.67 -8.00
N ASP A 222 19.12 -17.96 -7.91
CA ASP A 222 20.43 -18.41 -7.46
C ASP A 222 21.44 -18.17 -8.59
N THR A 223 22.42 -17.30 -8.34
CA THR A 223 23.39 -16.85 -9.34
C THR A 223 24.65 -17.71 -9.38
N LYS A 224 24.74 -18.74 -8.54
CA LYS A 224 25.91 -19.64 -8.50
C LYS A 224 25.80 -20.83 -9.47
N THR A 225 24.74 -20.89 -10.26
CA THR A 225 24.54 -21.91 -11.31
C THR A 225 24.67 -21.30 -12.71
N GLN A 226 24.93 -22.14 -13.73
CA GLN A 226 24.95 -21.72 -15.12
C GLN A 226 24.11 -22.70 -15.95
N PRO A 227 22.96 -22.32 -16.50
CA PRO A 227 22.32 -20.99 -16.30
C PRO A 227 21.89 -20.75 -14.86
N GLU A 228 21.62 -19.47 -14.49
CA GLU A 228 21.09 -19.13 -13.18
C GLU A 228 19.79 -19.88 -12.89
N THR A 229 19.62 -20.38 -11.66
CA THR A 229 18.42 -21.14 -11.29
C THR A 229 17.34 -20.22 -10.75
N ALA A 230 16.16 -20.21 -11.38
CA ALA A 230 14.98 -19.55 -10.84
C ALA A 230 14.50 -20.29 -9.57
N VAL A 231 14.30 -19.54 -8.50
CA VAL A 231 13.92 -20.09 -7.18
C VAL A 231 12.53 -19.64 -6.75
N LEU A 232 12.27 -18.32 -6.77
CA LEU A 232 10.97 -17.76 -6.41
C LEU A 232 10.44 -16.89 -7.53
N ASP A 233 9.17 -17.05 -7.88
CA ASP A 233 8.37 -16.04 -8.56
C ASP A 233 7.61 -15.23 -7.53
N GLU A 234 7.53 -13.93 -7.75
CA GLU A 234 6.76 -13.03 -6.94
C GLU A 234 5.89 -12.14 -7.80
N SER A 235 4.64 -11.95 -7.41
CA SER A 235 3.74 -10.95 -7.98
C SER A 235 3.34 -9.94 -6.93
N TRP A 236 3.33 -8.67 -7.32
CA TRP A 236 2.80 -7.57 -6.55
C TRP A 236 1.49 -7.08 -7.14
N VAL A 237 0.49 -6.92 -6.29
CA VAL A 237 -0.70 -6.15 -6.58
C VAL A 237 -0.63 -4.89 -5.76
N VAL A 238 -0.41 -3.77 -6.42
CA VAL A 238 -0.36 -2.46 -5.78
C VAL A 238 -1.64 -1.71 -6.09
N ARG A 239 -2.34 -1.24 -5.06
CA ARG A 239 -3.51 -0.36 -5.15
C ARG A 239 -3.23 0.94 -4.44
N CYS A 240 -3.38 2.04 -5.14
CA CYS A 240 -3.35 3.37 -4.55
C CYS A 240 -4.76 3.92 -4.58
N TYR A 241 -5.31 4.20 -3.42
CA TYR A 241 -6.69 4.68 -3.31
C TYR A 241 -6.77 6.19 -3.53
N ARG A 242 -7.96 6.65 -3.88
CA ARG A 242 -8.29 8.08 -3.82
C ARG A 242 -7.82 8.62 -2.46
N PRO A 243 -7.09 9.76 -2.42
CA PRO A 243 -6.53 10.28 -1.19
C PRO A 243 -7.58 10.53 -0.10
N ALA A 244 -7.21 10.26 1.14
CA ALA A 244 -7.96 10.78 2.28
C ALA A 244 -7.79 12.30 2.32
N GLU A 245 -8.87 13.02 2.64
CA GLU A 245 -8.85 14.48 2.65
C GLU A 245 -8.65 15.05 4.06
N ARG A 246 -9.06 14.31 5.09
CA ARG A 246 -9.05 14.80 6.48
C ARG A 246 -8.69 13.69 7.49
N PRO A 247 -7.43 13.63 7.94
CA PRO A 247 -6.28 14.36 7.41
C PRO A 247 -5.88 13.90 6.02
N ALA A 248 -5.19 14.75 5.27
CA ALA A 248 -4.70 14.41 3.95
C ALA A 248 -3.64 13.29 4.03
N ALA A 249 -3.90 12.19 3.34
CA ALA A 249 -3.01 11.03 3.29
C ALA A 249 -3.15 10.27 1.98
N TYR A 250 -2.05 9.67 1.52
CA TYR A 250 -2.08 8.65 0.49
C TYR A 250 -2.14 7.26 1.14
N ILE A 251 -3.07 6.43 0.68
CA ILE A 251 -3.24 5.06 1.16
C ILE A 251 -2.90 4.11 0.02
N ILE A 252 -1.94 3.22 0.28
CA ILE A 252 -1.42 2.28 -0.70
C ILE A 252 -1.48 0.89 -0.10
N ASP A 253 -2.17 -0.04 -0.75
CA ASP A 253 -2.15 -1.46 -0.39
C ASP A 253 -1.21 -2.20 -1.33
N LEU A 254 -0.37 -3.05 -0.73
CA LEU A 254 0.51 -3.99 -1.39
C LEU A 254 0.14 -5.40 -0.97
N GLU A 255 -0.25 -6.22 -1.93
CA GLU A 255 -0.35 -7.67 -1.76
C GLU A 255 0.78 -8.34 -2.54
N THR A 256 1.57 -9.17 -1.86
CA THR A 256 2.62 -9.97 -2.48
C THR A 256 2.20 -11.43 -2.48
N THR A 257 2.44 -12.11 -3.59
CA THR A 257 2.32 -13.57 -3.68
C THR A 257 3.64 -14.12 -4.17
N GLN A 258 4.31 -14.91 -3.34
CA GLN A 258 5.56 -15.59 -3.67
C GLN A 258 5.30 -17.07 -3.87
N GLU A 259 5.91 -17.68 -4.89
CA GLU A 259 5.81 -19.09 -5.23
C GLU A 259 7.20 -19.67 -5.43
N ASN A 260 7.50 -20.79 -4.75
CA ASN A 260 8.69 -21.56 -5.07
C ASN A 260 8.49 -22.26 -6.42
N VAL A 261 9.22 -21.81 -7.45
CA VAL A 261 9.13 -22.38 -8.82
C VAL A 261 10.16 -23.48 -9.10
N ALA A 262 11.04 -23.77 -8.12
CA ALA A 262 11.98 -24.87 -8.21
C ALA A 262 11.34 -26.21 -7.79
N ALA A 263 11.97 -27.32 -8.23
CA ALA A 263 11.55 -28.65 -7.83
C ALA A 263 11.99 -29.02 -6.40
N GLU A 264 12.86 -28.22 -5.80
CA GLU A 264 13.43 -28.44 -4.47
C GLU A 264 12.93 -27.40 -3.47
N VAL A 265 13.10 -27.74 -2.20
CA VAL A 265 12.73 -26.85 -1.09
C VAL A 265 13.66 -25.65 -1.02
N LEU A 266 13.08 -24.46 -0.81
CA LEU A 266 13.80 -23.28 -0.38
C LEU A 266 13.55 -23.05 1.10
N GLU A 267 14.60 -22.99 1.89
CA GLU A 267 14.52 -22.65 3.31
C GLU A 267 14.87 -21.18 3.51
N LEU A 268 13.96 -20.43 4.13
CA LEU A 268 14.28 -19.15 4.71
C LEU A 268 14.79 -19.40 6.12
N THR A 269 16.05 -19.16 6.37
CA THR A 269 16.62 -19.42 7.69
C THR A 269 16.25 -18.29 8.67
N LYS A 270 16.21 -18.61 9.96
CA LYS A 270 16.00 -17.59 11.00
C LYS A 270 17.00 -16.46 10.84
N HIS A 271 16.47 -15.23 10.68
CA HIS A 271 17.31 -14.04 10.54
C HIS A 271 16.56 -12.78 10.97
N LEU A 272 17.32 -11.76 11.41
CA LEU A 272 16.77 -10.51 11.96
C LEU A 272 16.23 -9.53 10.90
N TYR A 273 16.43 -9.79 9.60
CA TYR A 273 15.81 -9.04 8.50
C TYR A 273 15.59 -9.92 7.27
N GLY A 274 14.71 -9.47 6.41
CA GLY A 274 14.18 -10.17 5.23
C GLY A 274 12.65 -10.11 5.22
N GLY A 275 12.06 -9.97 4.07
CA GLY A 275 10.63 -9.73 3.87
C GLY A 275 10.37 -8.35 3.27
N LEU A 276 9.51 -7.53 3.89
CA LEU A 276 9.20 -6.19 3.43
C LEU A 276 10.14 -5.15 4.05
N GLY A 277 10.89 -4.41 3.23
CA GLY A 277 11.74 -3.29 3.64
C GLY A 277 11.18 -1.94 3.22
N PHE A 278 11.47 -0.91 4.02
CA PHE A 278 11.29 0.49 3.67
C PHE A 278 12.55 1.29 3.97
N ARG A 279 13.05 2.00 2.96
CA ARG A 279 14.16 2.95 3.10
C ARG A 279 13.61 4.36 3.04
N GLY A 280 13.74 5.08 4.17
CA GLY A 280 13.44 6.51 4.26
C GLY A 280 14.52 7.36 3.60
N ARG A 281 14.29 8.67 3.56
CA ARG A 281 15.20 9.67 2.95
C ARG A 281 16.63 9.52 3.43
N GLY A 282 17.59 9.73 2.54
CA GLY A 282 19.02 9.67 2.86
C GLY A 282 19.46 10.68 3.93
N GLU A 283 18.80 11.85 3.99
CA GLU A 283 19.07 12.87 5.00
C GLU A 283 18.56 12.50 6.41
N TRP A 284 17.75 11.45 6.54
CA TRP A 284 17.27 10.95 7.83
C TRP A 284 18.31 10.02 8.49
N ASP A 285 19.51 10.47 8.63
CA ASP A 285 20.62 9.75 9.26
C ASP A 285 20.53 9.78 10.80
N ALA A 286 21.54 9.24 11.47
CA ALA A 286 21.59 9.19 12.94
C ALA A 286 21.60 10.56 13.63
N LYS A 287 21.87 11.65 12.92
CA LYS A 287 21.94 13.02 13.47
C LYS A 287 20.58 13.71 13.45
N VAL A 288 19.64 13.19 12.67
CA VAL A 288 18.29 13.76 12.56
C VAL A 288 17.36 13.08 13.55
N PRO A 289 16.60 13.84 14.38
CA PRO A 289 15.64 13.26 15.30
C PRO A 289 14.45 12.68 14.55
N LEU A 290 14.48 11.39 14.29
CA LEU A 290 13.40 10.70 13.62
C LEU A 290 12.24 10.42 14.60
N THR A 291 11.02 10.56 14.09
CA THR A 291 9.81 10.20 14.81
C THR A 291 9.46 8.76 14.51
N PHE A 292 9.25 7.99 15.56
CA PHE A 292 8.93 6.58 15.53
C PHE A 292 7.81 6.27 16.51
N LEU A 293 6.90 5.38 16.13
CA LEU A 293 5.79 4.94 16.99
C LEU A 293 5.34 3.55 16.55
N THR A 294 5.16 2.62 17.49
CA THR A 294 4.51 1.32 17.24
C THR A 294 3.07 1.30 17.76
N ALA A 295 2.32 0.28 17.40
CA ALA A 295 0.98 0.01 17.91
C ALA A 295 0.92 -0.14 19.44
N GLU A 296 2.01 -0.55 20.05
CA GLU A 296 2.17 -0.73 21.51
C GLU A 296 2.62 0.55 22.22
N GLY A 297 2.80 1.66 21.48
CA GLY A 297 3.19 2.97 22.03
C GLY A 297 4.71 3.16 22.18
N GLU A 298 5.56 2.24 21.67
CA GLU A 298 7.01 2.40 21.72
C GLU A 298 7.47 3.48 20.72
N THR A 299 8.27 4.42 21.23
CA THR A 299 8.83 5.56 20.46
C THR A 299 10.36 5.50 20.32
N ASP A 300 11.03 4.57 20.99
CA ASP A 300 12.46 4.33 20.87
C ASP A 300 12.72 3.18 19.89
N ARG A 301 13.37 3.48 18.75
CA ARG A 301 13.69 2.49 17.72
C ARG A 301 14.54 1.33 18.24
N LYS A 302 15.45 1.57 19.19
CA LYS A 302 16.29 0.51 19.77
C LYS A 302 15.49 -0.45 20.61
N LYS A 303 14.49 0.05 21.35
CA LYS A 303 13.60 -0.78 22.16
C LYS A 303 12.57 -1.52 21.33
N GLY A 304 12.10 -0.89 20.23
CA GLY A 304 11.17 -1.50 19.29
C GLY A 304 11.82 -2.52 18.35
N ASP A 305 13.14 -2.45 18.14
CA ASP A 305 13.87 -3.39 17.28
C ASP A 305 13.76 -4.84 17.80
N GLY A 306 13.44 -5.79 16.91
CA GLY A 306 13.23 -7.18 17.28
C GLY A 306 11.99 -7.40 18.16
N LYS A 307 10.97 -6.57 18.05
CA LYS A 307 9.66 -6.74 18.68
C LYS A 307 8.59 -7.01 17.64
N ARG A 308 7.45 -7.51 18.09
CA ARG A 308 6.27 -7.71 17.24
C ARG A 308 5.36 -6.50 17.33
N THR A 309 4.85 -6.05 16.17
CA THR A 309 3.84 -5.01 16.13
C THR A 309 2.95 -5.20 14.90
N ARG A 310 1.69 -4.80 14.99
CA ARG A 310 0.76 -4.85 13.85
C ARG A 310 0.92 -3.66 12.90
N TRP A 311 1.41 -2.52 13.40
CA TRP A 311 1.78 -1.36 12.60
C TRP A 311 2.86 -0.54 13.30
N PHE A 312 3.60 0.21 12.52
CA PHE A 312 4.52 1.23 13.01
C PHE A 312 4.50 2.46 12.10
N TYR A 313 4.80 3.61 12.68
CA TYR A 313 5.07 4.85 11.96
C TYR A 313 6.56 5.12 11.97
N PHE A 314 7.06 5.62 10.84
CA PHE A 314 8.43 6.04 10.67
C PHE A 314 8.47 7.33 9.85
N GLY A 315 9.11 8.39 10.37
CA GLY A 315 9.17 9.68 9.72
C GLY A 315 10.23 10.60 10.30
N GLY A 316 10.34 11.78 9.74
CA GLY A 316 11.33 12.76 10.15
C GLY A 316 11.04 14.16 9.61
N PRO A 317 11.83 15.15 10.02
CA PRO A 317 11.71 16.52 9.54
C PRO A 317 12.18 16.64 8.09
N VAL A 318 11.51 17.51 7.34
CA VAL A 318 11.93 18.02 6.03
C VAL A 318 11.63 19.52 6.00
N GLY A 319 12.66 20.33 6.15
CA GLY A 319 12.50 21.74 6.46
C GLY A 319 11.79 21.92 7.80
N ASP A 320 10.70 22.69 7.81
CA ASP A 320 9.84 22.94 8.97
C ASP A 320 8.70 21.93 9.14
N LYS A 321 8.59 20.94 8.25
CA LYS A 321 7.54 19.93 8.25
C LYS A 321 8.03 18.64 8.85
N LEU A 322 7.12 17.93 9.55
CA LEU A 322 7.27 16.51 9.86
C LEU A 322 6.51 15.72 8.80
N VAL A 323 7.13 14.69 8.26
CA VAL A 323 6.51 13.82 7.22
C VAL A 323 6.87 12.37 7.50
N GLY A 324 6.03 11.42 7.06
CA GLY A 324 6.38 10.01 7.23
C GLY A 324 5.34 9.04 6.69
N VAL A 325 5.56 7.79 7.05
CA VAL A 325 4.80 6.63 6.57
C VAL A 325 4.42 5.76 7.76
N ALA A 326 3.14 5.43 7.90
CA ALA A 326 2.72 4.32 8.73
C ALA A 326 2.65 3.06 7.85
N ILE A 327 3.25 1.96 8.32
CA ILE A 327 3.29 0.67 7.62
C ILE A 327 2.56 -0.36 8.48
N LEU A 328 1.49 -0.94 7.91
CA LEU A 328 0.52 -1.78 8.59
C LEU A 328 0.61 -3.21 8.01
N GLY A 329 0.85 -4.21 8.88
CA GLY A 329 0.84 -5.62 8.50
C GLY A 329 -0.54 -6.25 8.70
N HIS A 330 -0.98 -7.07 7.74
CA HIS A 330 -2.26 -7.76 7.83
C HIS A 330 -2.17 -8.95 8.81
N PRO A 331 -3.23 -9.29 9.56
CA PRO A 331 -3.22 -10.43 10.48
C PRO A 331 -3.03 -11.80 9.80
N ASP A 332 -3.32 -11.93 8.50
CA ASP A 332 -3.09 -13.15 7.73
C ASP A 332 -1.62 -13.33 7.31
N ASN A 333 -0.75 -12.36 7.52
CA ASN A 333 0.66 -12.47 7.15
C ASN A 333 1.37 -13.55 7.96
N LEU A 334 2.39 -14.16 7.36
CA LEU A 334 3.24 -15.13 8.03
C LEU A 334 3.72 -14.59 9.39
N ASN A 335 3.46 -15.34 10.46
CA ASN A 335 3.84 -15.00 11.83
C ASN A 335 3.33 -13.64 12.34
N ALA A 336 2.12 -13.20 11.89
CA ALA A 336 1.52 -11.95 12.35
C ALA A 336 1.13 -11.99 13.87
N PRO A 337 1.23 -10.84 14.60
CA PRO A 337 1.93 -9.63 14.22
C PRO A 337 3.40 -9.93 13.97
N GLN A 338 3.93 -9.40 12.84
CA GLN A 338 5.29 -9.74 12.44
C GLN A 338 6.34 -9.08 13.35
N TRP A 339 7.49 -9.71 13.44
CA TRP A 339 8.68 -9.10 14.01
C TRP A 339 9.13 -7.93 13.15
N THR A 340 9.88 -7.05 13.74
CA THR A 340 10.36 -5.83 13.08
C THR A 340 11.87 -5.69 13.17
N ARG A 341 12.44 -5.03 12.18
CA ARG A 341 13.79 -4.53 12.19
C ARG A 341 13.76 -3.01 12.11
N PHE A 342 14.20 -2.34 13.14
CA PHE A 342 14.33 -0.88 13.19
C PHE A 342 15.80 -0.51 13.37
N ASN A 343 16.45 -0.14 12.29
CA ASN A 343 17.85 0.23 12.39
C ASN A 343 18.00 1.52 13.22
N PRO A 344 18.85 1.53 14.26
CA PRO A 344 18.96 2.69 15.15
C PRO A 344 19.70 3.89 14.55
N THR A 345 20.48 3.69 13.49
CA THR A 345 21.40 4.71 12.95
C THR A 345 21.07 5.15 11.53
N MET A 346 20.42 4.30 10.74
CA MET A 346 20.03 4.62 9.37
C MET A 346 18.48 4.65 9.23
N PRO A 347 17.94 5.32 8.23
CA PRO A 347 16.50 5.39 7.99
C PRO A 347 15.96 4.11 7.32
N PHE A 348 16.15 2.97 7.96
CA PHE A 348 15.70 1.66 7.50
C PHE A 348 14.83 0.97 8.53
N VAL A 349 13.68 0.49 8.05
CA VAL A 349 12.71 -0.29 8.82
C VAL A 349 12.18 -1.46 7.97
N ALA A 350 11.84 -2.58 8.63
CA ALA A 350 11.29 -3.74 7.93
C ALA A 350 10.32 -4.55 8.82
N PHE A 351 9.36 -5.23 8.18
CA PHE A 351 8.70 -6.39 8.75
C PHE A 351 9.53 -7.65 8.42
N THR A 352 9.81 -8.47 9.43
CA THR A 352 10.75 -9.60 9.36
C THR A 352 10.11 -10.89 9.87
N PRO A 353 9.27 -11.56 9.08
CA PRO A 353 8.47 -12.70 9.55
C PRO A 353 9.29 -13.91 9.98
N VAL A 354 10.55 -14.01 9.57
CA VAL A 354 11.47 -15.12 9.92
C VAL A 354 12.46 -14.78 11.02
N HIS A 355 12.18 -13.75 11.84
CA HIS A 355 13.08 -13.28 12.89
C HIS A 355 13.42 -14.32 13.95
N ASP A 356 12.46 -15.12 14.42
CA ASP A 356 12.62 -16.10 15.49
C ASP A 356 12.51 -17.55 15.03
N ALA A 357 11.95 -17.78 13.85
CA ALA A 357 11.85 -19.09 13.22
C ALA A 357 12.01 -18.97 11.70
N GLY A 358 12.59 -19.97 11.07
CA GLY A 358 12.65 -20.07 9.61
C GLY A 358 11.28 -20.34 8.99
N TYR A 359 11.23 -20.35 7.66
CA TYR A 359 10.06 -20.76 6.89
C TYR A 359 10.49 -21.62 5.71
N THR A 360 9.76 -22.69 5.45
CA THR A 360 10.02 -23.65 4.38
C THR A 360 9.08 -23.40 3.21
N PHE A 361 9.61 -22.98 2.07
CA PHE A 361 8.91 -23.01 0.81
C PHE A 361 9.04 -24.39 0.16
N ALA A 362 8.03 -25.25 0.35
CA ALA A 362 7.95 -26.48 -0.42
C ALA A 362 7.83 -26.17 -1.94
N PRO A 363 8.21 -27.08 -2.83
CA PRO A 363 8.01 -26.91 -4.26
C PRO A 363 6.57 -26.51 -4.58
N HIS A 364 6.39 -25.48 -5.40
CA HIS A 364 5.09 -24.92 -5.83
C HIS A 364 4.20 -24.39 -4.70
N SER A 365 4.70 -24.30 -3.47
CA SER A 365 3.96 -23.65 -2.38
C SER A 365 3.98 -22.13 -2.54
N LYS A 366 2.90 -21.49 -2.02
CA LYS A 366 2.73 -20.04 -2.10
C LYS A 366 2.69 -19.41 -0.72
N LEU A 367 3.24 -18.21 -0.64
CA LEU A 367 3.12 -17.31 0.51
C LEU A 367 2.51 -16.00 0.06
N VAL A 368 1.38 -15.63 0.65
CA VAL A 368 0.73 -14.34 0.42
C VAL A 368 0.95 -13.45 1.63
N GLN A 369 1.36 -12.22 1.40
CA GLN A 369 1.47 -11.19 2.44
C GLN A 369 0.83 -9.90 1.99
N LYS A 370 0.23 -9.16 2.92
CA LYS A 370 -0.52 -7.94 2.66
C LYS A 370 -0.05 -6.83 3.59
N PHE A 371 0.14 -5.66 3.02
CA PHE A 371 0.59 -4.48 3.75
C PHE A 371 -0.19 -3.25 3.30
N ARG A 372 -0.39 -2.31 4.21
CA ARG A 372 -0.92 -0.98 3.90
C ARG A 372 0.08 0.08 4.31
N PHE A 373 0.31 1.03 3.42
CA PHE A 373 1.11 2.23 3.67
C PHE A 373 0.17 3.42 3.76
N VAL A 374 0.29 4.20 4.82
CA VAL A 374 -0.39 5.48 4.98
C VAL A 374 0.68 6.56 5.02
N VAL A 375 0.73 7.38 3.97
CA VAL A 375 1.77 8.38 3.74
C VAL A 375 1.19 9.77 3.96
N PHE A 376 1.71 10.53 4.91
CA PHE A 376 1.11 11.79 5.31
C PHE A 376 2.10 12.82 5.84
N ASP A 377 1.65 14.07 5.90
CA ASP A 377 2.34 15.17 6.54
C ASP A 377 1.85 15.32 7.99
N GLY A 378 2.76 15.68 8.90
CA GLY A 378 2.47 15.89 10.32
C GLY A 378 2.84 14.72 11.23
N PRO A 379 2.61 14.87 12.54
CA PRO A 379 2.94 13.86 13.53
C PRO A 379 2.00 12.65 13.46
N PRO A 380 2.46 11.45 13.88
CA PRO A 380 1.61 10.28 13.94
C PRO A 380 0.49 10.45 14.96
N ASN A 381 -0.73 10.08 14.55
CA ASN A 381 -1.86 9.96 15.45
C ASN A 381 -2.16 8.46 15.65
N PRO A 382 -1.88 7.87 16.83
CA PRO A 382 -2.04 6.43 17.05
C PRO A 382 -3.49 5.96 16.92
N VAL A 383 -4.46 6.78 17.30
CA VAL A 383 -5.90 6.43 17.16
C VAL A 383 -6.30 6.33 15.70
N LEU A 384 -5.82 7.26 14.88
CA LEU A 384 -6.09 7.25 13.45
C LEU A 384 -5.37 6.11 12.73
N ILE A 385 -4.09 5.87 13.06
CA ILE A 385 -3.33 4.76 12.46
C ILE A 385 -3.96 3.42 12.83
N GLU A 386 -4.41 3.27 14.07
CA GLU A 386 -5.15 2.08 14.51
C GLU A 386 -6.46 1.91 13.72
N ALA A 387 -7.23 2.98 13.50
CA ALA A 387 -8.44 2.91 12.70
C ALA A 387 -8.17 2.52 11.23
N TYR A 388 -7.06 3.00 10.64
CA TYR A 388 -6.61 2.54 9.32
C TYR A 388 -6.26 1.04 9.33
N TRP A 389 -5.61 0.55 10.40
CA TRP A 389 -5.31 -0.88 10.52
C TRP A 389 -6.58 -1.70 10.67
N GLN A 390 -7.54 -1.29 11.49
CA GLN A 390 -8.82 -1.97 11.66
C GLN A 390 -9.61 -2.04 10.34
N GLY A 391 -9.64 -0.94 9.57
CA GLY A 391 -10.31 -0.91 8.27
C GLY A 391 -9.63 -1.76 7.19
N PHE A 392 -8.33 -2.01 7.32
CA PHE A 392 -7.53 -2.87 6.44
C PHE A 392 -7.62 -4.34 6.83
N ALA A 393 -7.43 -4.63 8.12
CA ALA A 393 -7.34 -5.99 8.64
C ALA A 393 -8.70 -6.69 8.77
N GLN A 394 -9.75 -5.91 9.05
CA GLN A 394 -11.09 -6.42 9.34
C GLN A 394 -12.17 -5.52 8.71
N PRO A 395 -12.19 -5.36 7.39
CA PRO A 395 -13.24 -4.57 6.74
C PRO A 395 -14.63 -5.17 7.04
N ALA A 396 -15.62 -4.31 7.13
CA ALA A 396 -16.99 -4.74 7.35
C ALA A 396 -17.56 -5.46 6.11
N THR A 397 -18.56 -6.30 6.32
CA THR A 397 -19.38 -6.84 5.24
C THR A 397 -20.56 -5.90 4.99
N VAL A 398 -20.79 -5.54 3.74
CA VAL A 398 -21.97 -4.73 3.34
C VAL A 398 -23.13 -5.66 3.07
N THR A 399 -24.29 -5.29 3.60
CA THR A 399 -25.57 -5.96 3.27
C THR A 399 -26.47 -5.00 2.50
N LEU A 400 -27.00 -5.45 1.39
CA LEU A 400 -28.03 -4.77 0.61
C LEU A 400 -29.40 -5.16 1.14
N ARG A 401 -30.30 -4.19 1.33
CA ARG A 401 -31.67 -4.41 1.81
C ARG A 401 -32.70 -3.74 0.91
#